data_20e74a3a4643992231233c33ed6bd619
#
_entry.id   20e74a3a4643992231233c33ed6bd619
#
_cell.length_a   1.000
_cell.length_b   1.000
_cell.length_c   1.000
_cell.angle_alpha   90.00
_cell.angle_beta   90.00
_cell.angle_gamma   90.00
#
_symmetry.space_group_name_H-M   'P 1'
#
loop_
_entity.id
_entity.type
_entity.pdbx_description
1 polymer ?
#
loop_
_entity_poly.entity_id
_entity_poly.type
_entity_poly.pdbx_seq_one_letter_code
_entity_poly.pdbx_strand_id
1 'polypeptide(L)'
;MEDNPYGELRFEGEIQPSLKSMDTKGLVMFLGTFSKVFCPGLRLGWVAADKDVLSEFIKIKQSADLHTSNFDQGVADAYMDAYDLDAHVAKICDLYRHRRDLILQVMEEELPAGCTWTHPEGGLFLWLSMPEGVSARKVFNKCIEM
;
A
#
# COMPACT_ATOMS: atom_id res chain seq x y z
N MET A 1 2.86 -9.12 -13.22
CA MET A 1 2.08 -8.02 -12.64
C MET A 1 2.75 -7.62 -11.34
N GLU A 2 3.00 -6.35 -11.17
CA GLU A 2 3.53 -5.74 -9.96
C GLU A 2 2.41 -4.91 -9.32
N ASP A 3 1.96 -5.32 -8.14
CA ASP A 3 0.95 -4.62 -7.37
C ASP A 3 1.65 -3.88 -6.23
N ASN A 4 1.72 -2.55 -6.33
CA ASN A 4 2.53 -1.73 -5.43
C ASN A 4 1.71 -0.59 -4.77
N PRO A 5 0.76 -0.91 -3.90
CA PRO A 5 -0.06 0.09 -3.25
C PRO A 5 0.65 0.84 -2.11
N TYR A 6 1.83 0.38 -1.67
CA TYR A 6 2.53 0.89 -0.48
C TYR A 6 3.96 1.36 -0.76
N GLY A 7 4.44 1.28 -1.99
CA GLY A 7 5.83 1.59 -2.34
C GLY A 7 6.30 2.98 -1.94
N GLU A 8 5.41 3.95 -1.99
CA GLU A 8 5.68 5.35 -1.61
C GLU A 8 5.64 5.57 -0.09
N LEU A 9 5.04 4.63 0.68
CA LEU A 9 4.99 4.69 2.14
C LEU A 9 6.23 4.06 2.78
N ARG A 10 7.40 4.47 2.30
CA ARG A 10 8.68 4.06 2.84
C ARG A 10 9.24 5.16 3.73
N PHE A 11 9.52 4.84 4.98
CA PHE A 11 9.97 5.81 5.98
C PHE A 11 11.38 5.53 6.49
N GLU A 12 12.04 4.47 6.02
CA GLU A 12 13.44 4.13 6.27
C GLU A 12 14.07 3.46 5.05
N GLY A 13 15.41 3.47 4.98
CA GLY A 13 16.19 2.87 3.90
C GLY A 13 16.02 3.59 2.56
N GLU A 14 16.39 2.92 1.47
CA GLU A 14 16.34 3.47 0.11
C GLU A 14 15.07 3.05 -0.62
N ILE A 15 14.60 3.90 -1.54
CA ILE A 15 13.48 3.59 -2.42
C ILE A 15 13.83 2.36 -3.26
N GLN A 16 12.96 1.35 -3.24
CA GLN A 16 13.17 0.15 -4.02
C GLN A 16 12.72 0.38 -5.48
N PRO A 17 13.56 0.08 -6.46
CA PRO A 17 13.17 0.23 -7.87
C PRO A 17 12.03 -0.74 -8.20
N SER A 18 11.05 -0.26 -8.95
CA SER A 18 9.97 -1.12 -9.41
C SER A 18 10.45 -2.10 -10.48
N LEU A 19 9.84 -3.28 -10.57
CA LEU A 19 10.09 -4.21 -11.67
C LEU A 19 9.77 -3.55 -13.03
N LYS A 20 8.74 -2.67 -13.04
CA LYS A 20 8.37 -1.90 -14.22
C LYS A 20 9.49 -0.97 -14.69
N SER A 21 10.24 -0.34 -13.78
CA SER A 21 11.37 0.53 -14.14
C SER A 21 12.53 -0.20 -14.82
N MET A 22 12.63 -1.50 -14.60
CA MET A 22 13.66 -2.38 -15.20
C MET A 22 13.15 -3.10 -16.46
N ASP A 23 11.88 -2.94 -16.80
CA ASP A 23 11.25 -3.64 -17.93
C ASP A 23 11.54 -2.96 -19.26
N THR A 24 12.41 -3.54 -20.06
CA THR A 24 12.75 -3.10 -21.41
C THR A 24 11.93 -3.79 -22.51
N LYS A 25 11.06 -4.75 -22.15
CA LYS A 25 10.32 -5.60 -23.11
C LYS A 25 8.81 -5.42 -23.06
N GLY A 26 8.29 -4.53 -22.21
CA GLY A 26 6.86 -4.32 -22.05
C GLY A 26 6.10 -5.45 -21.36
N LEU A 27 6.82 -6.31 -20.60
CA LEU A 27 6.25 -7.51 -19.97
C LEU A 27 5.70 -7.25 -18.56
N VAL A 28 6.07 -6.14 -17.93
CA VAL A 28 5.62 -5.79 -16.59
C VAL A 28 4.46 -4.81 -16.65
N MET A 29 3.39 -5.19 -16.00
CA MET A 29 2.24 -4.33 -15.70
C MET A 29 2.36 -3.87 -14.25
N PHE A 30 2.36 -2.57 -14.03
CA PHE A 30 2.42 -1.95 -12.70
C PHE A 30 1.04 -1.43 -12.31
N LEU A 31 0.60 -1.74 -11.11
CA LEU A 31 -0.64 -1.25 -10.52
C LEU A 31 -0.33 -0.31 -9.36
N GLY A 32 -0.92 0.87 -9.41
CA GLY A 32 -0.82 1.87 -8.36
C GLY A 32 -2.18 2.34 -7.86
N THR A 33 -2.21 3.02 -6.73
CA THR A 33 -3.44 3.52 -6.12
C THR A 33 -3.22 4.82 -5.38
N PHE A 34 -4.21 5.70 -5.40
CA PHE A 34 -4.28 6.88 -4.54
C PHE A 34 -4.80 6.58 -3.12
N SER A 35 -5.29 5.37 -2.89
CA SER A 35 -5.94 5.01 -1.62
C SER A 35 -5.03 5.09 -0.40
N LYS A 36 -3.72 4.93 -0.57
CA LYS A 36 -2.77 4.88 0.56
C LYS A 36 -1.93 6.14 0.72
N VAL A 37 -1.82 6.92 -0.36
CA VAL A 37 -0.99 8.12 -0.43
C VAL A 37 -1.81 9.41 -0.49
N PHE A 38 -3.11 9.32 -0.75
CA PHE A 38 -4.00 10.47 -0.86
C PHE A 38 -5.34 10.23 -0.15
N CYS A 39 -6.32 9.65 -0.85
CA CYS A 39 -7.67 9.49 -0.30
C CYS A 39 -8.28 8.14 -0.71
N PRO A 40 -8.48 7.20 0.23
CA PRO A 40 -9.06 5.90 -0.07
C PRO A 40 -10.52 5.98 -0.54
N GLY A 41 -11.27 7.02 -0.12
CA GLY A 41 -12.68 7.21 -0.46
C GLY A 41 -12.94 7.51 -1.93
N LEU A 42 -11.98 8.08 -2.65
CA LEU A 42 -12.12 8.38 -4.08
C LEU A 42 -12.09 7.14 -4.98
N ARG A 43 -11.64 6.01 -4.48
CA ARG A 43 -11.59 4.74 -5.22
C ARG A 43 -10.81 4.81 -6.53
N LEU A 44 -9.71 5.59 -6.52
CA LEU A 44 -8.84 5.77 -7.68
C LEU A 44 -7.62 4.85 -7.62
N GLY A 45 -7.33 4.24 -8.76
CA GLY A 45 -6.12 3.48 -9.04
C GLY A 45 -5.71 3.66 -10.49
N TRP A 46 -4.51 3.26 -10.83
CA TRP A 46 -3.96 3.40 -12.17
C TRP A 46 -3.11 2.18 -12.56
N VAL A 47 -2.92 2.03 -13.86
CA VAL A 47 -2.14 0.95 -14.47
C VAL A 47 -1.12 1.54 -15.42
N ALA A 48 0.13 1.14 -15.29
CA ALA A 48 1.17 1.40 -16.27
C ALA A 48 1.61 0.08 -16.93
N ALA A 49 1.34 -0.06 -18.23
CA ALA A 49 1.66 -1.26 -18.99
C ALA A 49 1.98 -0.91 -20.44
N ASP A 50 2.38 -1.93 -21.22
CA ASP A 50 2.51 -1.79 -22.67
C ASP A 50 1.15 -1.44 -23.30
N LYS A 51 1.17 -0.66 -24.39
CA LYS A 51 -0.06 -0.17 -25.05
C LYS A 51 -1.00 -1.28 -25.52
N ASP A 52 -0.46 -2.42 -25.93
CA ASP A 52 -1.28 -3.53 -26.42
C ASP A 52 -2.05 -4.17 -25.23
N VAL A 53 -1.40 -4.29 -24.07
CA VAL A 53 -2.04 -4.72 -22.83
C VAL A 53 -3.08 -3.69 -22.38
N LEU A 54 -2.74 -2.39 -22.38
CA LEU A 54 -3.67 -1.34 -21.97
C LEU A 54 -4.91 -1.29 -22.86
N SER A 55 -4.79 -1.58 -24.16
CA SER A 55 -5.92 -1.63 -25.08
C SER A 55 -6.97 -2.67 -24.66
N GLU A 56 -6.53 -3.83 -24.18
CA GLU A 56 -7.43 -4.86 -23.67
C GLU A 56 -8.06 -4.47 -22.32
N PHE A 57 -7.30 -3.81 -21.43
CA PHE A 57 -7.86 -3.26 -20.19
C PHE A 57 -8.96 -2.25 -20.46
N ILE A 58 -8.79 -1.35 -21.44
CA ILE A 58 -9.82 -0.36 -21.80
C ILE A 58 -11.10 -1.05 -22.27
N LYS A 59 -11.01 -2.09 -23.11
CA LYS A 59 -12.17 -2.86 -23.58
C LYS A 59 -12.91 -3.54 -22.40
N ILE A 60 -12.14 -4.18 -21.50
CA ILE A 60 -12.70 -4.84 -20.31
C ILE A 60 -13.34 -3.81 -19.38
N LYS A 61 -12.67 -2.68 -19.14
CA LYS A 61 -13.16 -1.59 -18.31
C LYS A 61 -14.52 -1.05 -18.81
N GLN A 62 -14.63 -0.84 -20.12
CA GLN A 62 -15.90 -0.42 -20.74
C GLN A 62 -17.03 -1.42 -20.48
N SER A 63 -16.72 -2.71 -20.45
CA SER A 63 -17.71 -3.76 -20.18
C SER A 63 -18.05 -3.92 -18.71
N ALA A 64 -17.10 -3.64 -17.80
CA ALA A 64 -17.24 -3.86 -16.37
C ALA A 64 -18.01 -2.73 -15.67
N ASP A 65 -17.62 -1.48 -15.90
CA ASP A 65 -18.18 -0.32 -15.20
C ASP A 65 -18.17 0.96 -16.04
N LEU A 66 -17.88 0.85 -17.32
CA LEU A 66 -17.78 1.92 -18.32
C LEU A 66 -16.55 2.81 -18.08
N HIS A 67 -16.46 3.48 -16.95
CA HIS A 67 -15.31 4.31 -16.55
C HIS A 67 -15.32 4.59 -15.04
N THR A 68 -14.16 4.94 -14.49
CA THR A 68 -14.04 5.48 -13.14
C THR A 68 -14.66 6.89 -13.08
N SER A 69 -15.21 7.26 -11.94
CA SER A 69 -15.85 8.58 -11.72
C SER A 69 -14.96 9.74 -12.19
N ASN A 70 -15.44 10.53 -13.15
CA ASN A 70 -14.73 11.72 -13.64
C ASN A 70 -14.65 12.81 -12.58
N PHE A 71 -15.63 12.89 -11.68
CA PHE A 71 -15.61 13.84 -10.57
C PHE A 71 -14.44 13.54 -9.61
N ASP A 72 -14.28 12.28 -9.22
CA ASP A 72 -13.20 11.88 -8.29
C ASP A 72 -11.82 12.05 -8.95
N GLN A 73 -11.70 11.77 -10.25
CA GLN A 73 -10.48 12.06 -11.00
C GLN A 73 -10.19 13.56 -11.04
N GLY A 74 -11.19 14.40 -11.30
CA GLY A 74 -11.05 15.86 -11.29
C GLY A 74 -10.68 16.41 -9.91
N VAL A 75 -11.17 15.83 -8.82
CA VAL A 75 -10.77 16.20 -7.45
C VAL A 75 -9.29 15.88 -7.21
N ALA A 76 -8.82 14.71 -7.62
CA ALA A 76 -7.42 14.32 -7.47
C ALA A 76 -6.49 15.21 -8.31
N ASP A 77 -6.88 15.51 -9.54
CA ASP A 77 -6.17 16.40 -10.45
C ASP A 77 -6.05 17.82 -9.87
N ALA A 78 -7.16 18.42 -9.47
CA ALA A 78 -7.18 19.74 -8.84
C ALA A 78 -6.37 19.82 -7.54
N TYR A 79 -6.32 18.73 -6.76
CA TYR A 79 -5.46 18.64 -5.59
C TYR A 79 -3.98 18.68 -5.96
N MET A 80 -3.57 17.88 -6.95
CA MET A 80 -2.19 17.80 -7.39
C MET A 80 -1.71 19.11 -8.07
N ASP A 81 -2.62 19.84 -8.69
CA ASP A 81 -2.32 21.18 -9.23
C ASP A 81 -2.14 22.23 -8.13
N ALA A 82 -2.89 22.13 -7.04
CA ALA A 82 -2.88 23.13 -5.97
C ALA A 82 -1.87 22.83 -4.85
N TYR A 83 -1.49 21.58 -4.65
CA TYR A 83 -0.68 21.11 -3.54
C TYR A 83 0.40 20.13 -3.99
N ASP A 84 1.50 20.09 -3.24
CA ASP A 84 2.59 19.14 -3.42
C ASP A 84 2.22 17.79 -2.79
N LEU A 85 1.95 16.80 -3.63
CA LEU A 85 1.63 15.44 -3.20
C LEU A 85 2.81 14.76 -2.51
N ASP A 86 4.05 15.01 -2.95
CA ASP A 86 5.25 14.42 -2.36
C ASP A 86 5.46 14.94 -0.93
N ALA A 87 5.24 16.24 -0.72
CA ALA A 87 5.26 16.82 0.62
C ALA A 87 4.15 16.26 1.53
N HIS A 88 2.99 15.91 0.98
CA HIS A 88 1.92 15.23 1.70
C HIS A 88 2.32 13.80 2.07
N VAL A 89 2.89 13.04 1.14
CA VAL A 89 3.39 11.68 1.36
C VAL A 89 4.48 11.66 2.43
N ALA A 90 5.40 12.62 2.42
CA ALA A 90 6.43 12.74 3.46
C ALA A 90 5.83 12.89 4.87
N LYS A 91 4.76 13.70 5.03
CA LYS A 91 4.04 13.82 6.32
C LYS A 91 3.36 12.51 6.74
N ILE A 92 2.80 11.78 5.79
CA ILE A 92 2.20 10.46 6.04
C ILE A 92 3.28 9.47 6.49
N CYS A 93 4.42 9.45 5.82
CA CYS A 93 5.57 8.59 6.17
C CYS A 93 6.05 8.87 7.59
N ASP A 94 6.19 10.13 7.99
CA ASP A 94 6.57 10.50 9.35
C ASP A 94 5.55 10.01 10.39
N LEU A 95 4.26 10.18 10.12
CA LEU A 95 3.19 9.69 11.00
C LEU A 95 3.24 8.16 11.13
N TYR A 96 3.40 7.43 10.02
CA TYR A 96 3.45 5.97 10.06
C TYR A 96 4.74 5.42 10.68
N ARG A 97 5.86 6.11 10.54
CA ARG A 97 7.09 5.79 11.28
C ARG A 97 6.83 5.82 12.78
N HIS A 98 6.25 6.91 13.29
CA HIS A 98 5.93 7.01 14.72
C HIS A 98 4.97 5.92 15.19
N ARG A 99 3.96 5.58 14.40
CA ARG A 99 3.02 4.51 14.73
C ARG A 99 3.68 3.13 14.73
N ARG A 100 4.56 2.86 13.75
CA ARG A 100 5.35 1.64 13.71
C ARG A 100 6.25 1.53 14.94
N ASP A 101 6.97 2.58 15.28
CA ASP A 101 7.90 2.59 16.42
C ASP A 101 7.15 2.34 17.73
N LEU A 102 6.01 2.98 17.91
CA LEU A 102 5.16 2.76 19.08
C LEU A 102 4.67 1.31 19.17
N ILE A 103 4.18 0.72 18.09
CA ILE A 103 3.70 -0.66 18.13
C ILE A 103 4.85 -1.65 18.38
N LEU A 104 6.03 -1.43 17.80
CA LEU A 104 7.21 -2.26 18.03
C LEU A 104 7.64 -2.18 19.49
N GLN A 105 7.63 -1.01 20.11
CA GLN A 105 7.93 -0.83 21.53
C GLN A 105 6.92 -1.61 22.40
N VAL A 106 5.62 -1.45 22.15
CA VAL A 106 4.58 -2.17 22.90
C VAL A 106 4.71 -3.68 22.71
N MET A 107 5.05 -4.15 21.51
CA MET A 107 5.27 -5.58 21.26
C MET A 107 6.46 -6.13 22.05
N GLU A 108 7.54 -5.37 22.18
CA GLU A 108 8.71 -5.74 22.97
C GLU A 108 8.38 -5.83 24.47
N GLU A 109 7.55 -4.89 24.95
CA GLU A 109 7.21 -4.79 26.39
C GLU A 109 6.14 -5.80 26.82
N GLU A 110 5.15 -6.09 25.94
CA GLU A 110 3.92 -6.79 26.34
C GLU A 110 3.78 -8.20 25.77
N LEU A 111 4.46 -8.54 24.65
CA LEU A 111 4.28 -9.85 24.07
C LEU A 111 5.00 -10.95 24.86
N PRO A 112 4.38 -12.14 24.99
CA PRO A 112 4.99 -13.26 25.71
C PRO A 112 6.22 -13.81 24.96
N ALA A 113 7.12 -14.41 25.72
CA ALA A 113 8.31 -15.05 25.17
C ALA A 113 7.98 -16.07 24.08
N GLY A 114 8.79 -16.07 23.01
CA GLY A 114 8.61 -16.96 21.85
C GLY A 114 7.80 -16.36 20.71
N CYS A 115 7.22 -15.17 20.89
CA CYS A 115 6.73 -14.38 19.77
C CYS A 115 7.90 -13.74 19.00
N THR A 116 7.77 -13.63 17.68
CA THR A 116 8.71 -12.88 16.84
C THR A 116 7.94 -12.01 15.85
N TRP A 117 8.53 -10.90 15.42
CA TRP A 117 7.86 -9.99 14.49
C TRP A 117 8.84 -9.33 13.53
N THR A 118 8.28 -8.80 12.45
CA THR A 118 9.04 -8.04 11.44
C THR A 118 9.27 -6.59 11.90
N HIS A 119 10.37 -6.01 11.42
CA HIS A 119 10.69 -4.58 11.58
C HIS A 119 10.61 -3.90 10.20
N PRO A 120 9.43 -3.49 9.74
CA PRO A 120 9.26 -2.95 8.38
C PRO A 120 9.83 -1.55 8.27
N GLU A 121 10.49 -1.27 7.15
CA GLU A 121 11.01 0.05 6.78
C GLU A 121 9.96 0.92 6.08
N GLY A 122 8.78 0.37 5.84
CA GLY A 122 7.66 1.03 5.16
C GLY A 122 6.37 0.22 5.18
N GLY A 123 5.33 0.75 4.55
CA GLY A 123 4.02 0.12 4.49
C GLY A 123 3.20 0.28 5.76
N LEU A 124 2.15 -0.52 5.89
CA LEU A 124 1.14 -0.41 6.94
C LEU A 124 0.99 -1.68 7.79
N PHE A 125 1.84 -2.69 7.58
CA PHE A 125 1.66 -4.00 8.19
C PHE A 125 2.91 -4.49 8.89
N LEU A 126 2.67 -5.19 10.00
CA LEU A 126 3.64 -6.00 10.73
C LEU A 126 3.24 -7.47 10.58
N TRP A 127 4.21 -8.34 10.55
CA TRP A 127 3.99 -9.78 10.65
C TRP A 127 4.41 -10.26 12.04
N LEU A 128 3.46 -10.78 12.80
CA LEU A 128 3.68 -11.37 14.12
C LEU A 128 3.57 -12.89 13.99
N SER A 129 4.63 -13.60 14.39
CA SER A 129 4.65 -15.06 14.49
C SER A 129 4.46 -15.50 15.92
N MET A 130 3.48 -16.38 16.11
CA MET A 130 3.21 -16.96 17.42
C MET A 130 4.22 -18.07 17.77
N PRO A 131 4.42 -18.36 19.08
CA PRO A 131 5.21 -19.50 19.49
C PRO A 131 4.68 -20.82 18.92
N GLU A 132 5.57 -21.82 18.82
CA GLU A 132 5.18 -23.15 18.37
C GLU A 132 4.03 -23.73 19.21
N GLY A 133 3.06 -24.34 18.54
CA GLY A 133 1.85 -24.88 19.18
C GLY A 133 0.74 -23.85 19.46
N VAL A 134 0.98 -22.56 19.28
CA VAL A 134 -0.04 -21.51 19.45
C VAL A 134 -0.70 -21.20 18.10
N SER A 135 -2.01 -21.36 18.04
CA SER A 135 -2.78 -21.03 16.84
C SER A 135 -3.13 -19.55 16.80
N ALA A 136 -2.57 -18.81 15.83
CA ALA A 136 -2.88 -17.39 15.60
C ALA A 136 -4.38 -17.16 15.37
N ARG A 137 -5.10 -18.09 14.71
CA ARG A 137 -6.56 -18.01 14.51
C ARG A 137 -7.32 -18.07 15.85
N LYS A 138 -6.90 -18.93 16.78
CA LYS A 138 -7.55 -19.00 18.10
C LYS A 138 -7.31 -17.73 18.91
N VAL A 139 -6.09 -17.18 18.85
CA VAL A 139 -5.76 -15.89 19.49
C VAL A 139 -6.62 -14.78 18.89
N PHE A 140 -6.66 -14.67 17.57
CA PHE A 140 -7.47 -13.67 16.86
C PHE A 140 -8.96 -13.73 17.26
N ASN A 141 -9.57 -14.93 17.27
CA ASN A 141 -10.96 -15.08 17.67
C ASN A 141 -11.19 -14.60 19.10
N LYS A 142 -10.27 -14.92 20.02
CA LYS A 142 -10.38 -14.48 21.41
C LYS A 142 -10.25 -12.97 21.56
N CYS A 143 -9.37 -12.33 20.79
CA CYS A 143 -9.21 -10.87 20.80
C CYS A 143 -10.47 -10.12 20.30
N ILE A 144 -11.25 -10.74 19.41
CA ILE A 144 -12.52 -10.14 18.91
C ILE A 144 -13.63 -10.23 19.98
N GLU A 145 -13.58 -11.23 20.86
CA GLU A 145 -14.57 -11.44 21.92
C GLU A 145 -14.37 -10.52 23.14
N MET A 146 -13.22 -9.85 23.22
CA MET A 146 -12.85 -8.89 24.30
C MET A 146 -13.30 -7.46 23.94
#